data_64bad7cde239ff7d14a6cdfbe6c343a5
#
_entry.id   64bad7cde239ff7d14a6cdfbe6c343a5
#
_cell.length_a   1.000
_cell.length_b   1.000
_cell.length_c   1.000
_cell.angle_alpha   90.00
_cell.angle_beta   90.00
_cell.angle_gamma   90.00
#
_symmetry.space_group_name_H-M   'P 1'
#
loop_
_entity.id
_entity.type
_entity.pdbx_description
1 polymer ?
#
loop_
_entity_poly.entity_id
_entity_poly.type
_entity_poly.pdbx_seq_one_letter_code
_entity_poly.pdbx_strand_id
1 'polypeptide(L)'
;MRIVSLAPNATSILCALGARSSLVGVTRWCRDVAPVKHLPQFGDCWKLESVPQILKLRPDLVIGSVPFKTETLGKLLEHPVRFLALNPRTLADIESDIRVVAGLVGRNSAATRVIAKMRKKFAAICATSHGKRKLRVYCEAWPNPRISSPLWVSELVEICGGEFVPSPGARVSDDEVAKANPEVIILAWAATGDRAKPEKSYAVEKWSDLPAILNRHVFVVRDELLNTPAPILARGARELAKILLECRSRLRNRS
;
A
#
# COMPACT_ATOMS: atom_id res chain seq x y z
N MET A 1 26.27 1.45 -7.16
CA MET A 1 25.61 0.30 -6.52
C MET A 1 24.52 -0.23 -7.46
N ARG A 2 24.48 -1.53 -7.69
CA ARG A 2 23.53 -2.25 -8.55
C ARG A 2 22.47 -2.90 -7.65
N ILE A 3 21.22 -2.52 -7.79
CA ILE A 3 20.14 -2.97 -6.91
C ILE A 3 19.09 -3.73 -7.72
N VAL A 4 18.71 -4.91 -7.26
CA VAL A 4 17.50 -5.60 -7.70
C VAL A 4 16.41 -5.36 -6.65
N SER A 5 15.28 -4.85 -7.11
CA SER A 5 14.10 -4.60 -6.26
C SER A 5 13.04 -5.68 -6.47
N LEU A 6 12.80 -6.49 -5.46
CA LEU A 6 11.75 -7.52 -5.44
C LEU A 6 10.44 -7.02 -4.81
N ALA A 7 10.27 -5.69 -4.73
CA ALA A 7 9.05 -5.10 -4.15
C ALA A 7 8.77 -3.69 -4.69
N PRO A 8 7.50 -3.34 -4.98
CA PRO A 8 7.11 -2.02 -5.46
C PRO A 8 7.48 -0.87 -4.50
N ASN A 9 7.39 -1.08 -3.18
CA ASN A 9 7.76 -0.05 -2.20
C ASN A 9 9.24 0.29 -2.26
N ALA A 10 10.15 -0.70 -2.35
CA ALA A 10 11.58 -0.46 -2.51
C ALA A 10 11.88 0.34 -3.79
N THR A 11 11.25 -0.04 -4.91
CA THR A 11 11.36 0.71 -6.18
C THR A 11 10.86 2.14 -6.04
N SER A 12 9.69 2.35 -5.43
CA SER A 12 9.10 3.66 -5.19
C SER A 12 10.00 4.54 -4.31
N ILE A 13 10.57 3.99 -3.24
CA ILE A 13 11.51 4.66 -2.35
C ILE A 13 12.77 5.08 -3.11
N LEU A 14 13.42 4.16 -3.82
CA LEU A 14 14.62 4.45 -4.61
C LEU A 14 14.39 5.56 -5.64
N CYS A 15 13.26 5.52 -6.34
CA CYS A 15 12.88 6.57 -7.30
C CYS A 15 12.65 7.92 -6.61
N ALA A 16 11.96 7.95 -5.47
CA ALA A 16 11.73 9.17 -4.69
C ALA A 16 13.02 9.80 -4.15
N LEU A 17 14.02 8.97 -3.84
CA LEU A 17 15.35 9.39 -3.42
C LEU A 17 16.26 9.87 -4.57
N GLY A 18 15.81 9.75 -5.83
CA GLY A 18 16.63 10.06 -7.00
C GLY A 18 17.70 9.00 -7.29
N ALA A 19 17.50 7.76 -6.81
CA ALA A 19 18.42 6.64 -6.98
C ALA A 19 17.93 5.59 -8.00
N ARG A 20 17.03 5.98 -8.93
CA ARG A 20 16.49 5.10 -9.97
C ARG A 20 17.56 4.44 -10.83
N SER A 21 18.66 5.15 -11.12
CA SER A 21 19.79 4.63 -11.91
C SER A 21 20.52 3.45 -11.24
N SER A 22 20.34 3.24 -9.95
CA SER A 22 20.88 2.07 -9.23
C SER A 22 20.06 0.79 -9.51
N LEU A 23 18.83 0.89 -9.98
CA LEU A 23 17.99 -0.26 -10.29
C LEU A 23 18.49 -0.98 -11.56
N VAL A 24 18.76 -2.27 -11.44
CA VAL A 24 19.16 -3.15 -12.54
C VAL A 24 18.16 -4.27 -12.82
N GLY A 25 17.18 -4.48 -11.91
CA GLY A 25 16.11 -5.44 -12.05
C GLY A 25 14.98 -5.13 -11.08
N VAL A 26 13.75 -5.47 -11.44
CA VAL A 26 12.53 -5.12 -10.70
C VAL A 26 11.49 -6.24 -10.77
N THR A 27 10.39 -6.11 -10.04
CA THR A 27 9.20 -6.94 -10.28
C THR A 27 8.31 -6.33 -11.36
N ARG A 28 7.41 -7.13 -11.93
CA ARG A 28 6.38 -6.63 -12.88
C ARG A 28 5.49 -5.54 -12.26
N TRP A 29 5.26 -5.58 -10.95
CA TRP A 29 4.43 -4.62 -10.21
C TRP A 29 5.10 -3.25 -9.99
N CYS A 30 6.43 -3.20 -10.11
CA CYS A 30 7.18 -1.95 -9.93
C CYS A 30 6.84 -0.91 -10.99
N ARG A 31 6.35 -1.32 -12.18
CA ARG A 31 5.91 -0.42 -13.25
C ARG A 31 4.70 0.44 -12.87
N ASP A 32 3.90 0.00 -11.88
CA ASP A 32 2.70 0.72 -11.45
C ASP A 32 3.05 1.89 -10.50
N VAL A 33 4.25 1.85 -9.91
CA VAL A 33 4.75 2.87 -8.98
C VAL A 33 5.90 3.72 -9.52
N ALA A 34 6.54 3.30 -10.63
CA ALA A 34 7.71 3.99 -11.20
C ALA A 34 7.91 3.67 -12.69
N PRO A 35 8.57 4.56 -13.48
CA PRO A 35 8.85 4.34 -14.89
C PRO A 35 10.05 3.39 -15.09
N VAL A 36 9.87 2.11 -14.79
CA VAL A 36 10.92 1.07 -14.81
C VAL A 36 10.62 -0.11 -15.75
N LYS A 37 9.69 0.06 -16.70
CA LYS A 37 9.27 -0.99 -17.66
C LYS A 37 10.39 -1.56 -18.50
N HIS A 38 11.46 -0.76 -18.72
CA HIS A 38 12.62 -1.13 -19.52
C HIS A 38 13.61 -2.05 -18.80
N LEU A 39 13.47 -2.22 -17.48
CA LEU A 39 14.35 -3.09 -16.69
C LEU A 39 13.90 -4.56 -16.73
N PRO A 40 14.85 -5.51 -16.62
CA PRO A 40 14.52 -6.92 -16.42
C PRO A 40 13.55 -7.11 -15.28
N GLN A 41 12.54 -7.96 -15.48
CA GLN A 41 11.48 -8.22 -14.52
C GLN A 41 11.61 -9.64 -13.97
N PHE A 42 11.48 -9.75 -12.65
CA PHE A 42 11.52 -10.99 -11.90
C PHE A 42 10.23 -11.13 -11.08
N GLY A 43 10.04 -12.28 -10.47
CA GLY A 43 9.04 -12.46 -9.42
C GLY A 43 9.34 -11.60 -8.19
N ASP A 44 8.50 -11.67 -7.19
CA ASP A 44 8.62 -10.96 -5.92
C ASP A 44 9.03 -11.92 -4.78
N CYS A 45 9.03 -11.44 -3.55
CA CYS A 45 9.39 -12.24 -2.38
C CYS A 45 8.39 -13.36 -2.05
N TRP A 46 7.20 -13.35 -2.67
CA TRP A 46 6.22 -14.41 -2.56
C TRP A 46 6.41 -15.49 -3.63
N LYS A 47 6.71 -15.08 -4.88
CA LYS A 47 6.93 -15.97 -6.02
C LYS A 47 8.11 -15.49 -6.84
N LEU A 48 9.28 -16.00 -6.55
CA LEU A 48 10.49 -15.73 -7.30
C LEU A 48 10.66 -16.79 -8.41
N GLU A 49 10.72 -16.32 -9.66
CA GLU A 49 10.73 -17.20 -10.83
C GLU A 49 12.13 -17.73 -11.15
N SER A 50 13.19 -16.92 -10.97
CA SER A 50 14.54 -17.32 -11.32
C SER A 50 15.62 -16.57 -10.55
N VAL A 51 16.19 -17.23 -9.55
CA VAL A 51 17.39 -16.74 -8.84
C VAL A 51 18.61 -16.60 -9.77
N PRO A 52 18.92 -17.58 -10.67
CA PRO A 52 20.06 -17.45 -11.57
C PRO A 52 20.02 -16.20 -12.46
N GLN A 53 18.83 -15.77 -12.91
CA GLN A 53 18.71 -14.57 -13.73
C GLN A 53 18.98 -13.30 -12.91
N ILE A 54 18.61 -13.26 -11.63
CA ILE A 54 18.96 -12.16 -10.72
C ILE A 54 20.47 -12.09 -10.55
N LEU A 55 21.11 -13.23 -10.31
CA LEU A 55 22.56 -13.31 -10.11
C LEU A 55 23.37 -12.87 -11.34
N LYS A 56 22.88 -13.14 -12.55
CA LYS A 56 23.51 -12.65 -13.79
C LYS A 56 23.61 -11.13 -13.86
N LEU A 57 22.71 -10.40 -13.17
CA LEU A 57 22.77 -8.95 -13.05
C LEU A 57 23.88 -8.46 -12.11
N ARG A 58 24.57 -9.37 -11.39
CA ARG A 58 25.59 -9.05 -10.39
C ARG A 58 25.14 -7.91 -9.46
N PRO A 59 24.03 -8.11 -8.72
CA PRO A 59 23.53 -7.08 -7.80
C PRO A 59 24.47 -6.94 -6.61
N ASP A 60 24.74 -5.69 -6.19
CA ASP A 60 25.39 -5.41 -4.91
C ASP A 60 24.41 -5.59 -3.75
N LEU A 61 23.11 -5.41 -4.02
CA LEU A 61 22.03 -5.49 -3.05
C LEU A 61 20.73 -5.96 -3.72
N VAL A 62 20.02 -6.86 -3.04
CA VAL A 62 18.63 -7.20 -3.35
C VAL A 62 17.74 -6.65 -2.24
N ILE A 63 16.68 -5.93 -2.59
CA ILE A 63 15.72 -5.38 -1.62
C ILE A 63 14.37 -6.04 -1.84
N GLY A 64 13.83 -6.64 -0.80
CA GLY A 64 12.49 -7.20 -0.76
C GLY A 64 11.60 -6.56 0.31
N SER A 65 10.33 -6.86 0.27
CA SER A 65 9.36 -6.42 1.28
C SER A 65 8.31 -7.49 1.53
N VAL A 66 7.63 -7.39 2.65
CA VAL A 66 6.50 -8.26 2.99
C VAL A 66 5.41 -8.24 1.91
N PRO A 67 4.68 -9.34 1.70
CA PRO A 67 4.82 -10.62 2.39
C PRO A 67 6.00 -11.45 1.86
N PHE A 68 6.63 -12.25 2.73
CA PHE A 68 7.71 -13.16 2.37
C PHE A 68 7.21 -14.61 2.37
N LYS A 69 7.69 -15.39 1.40
CA LYS A 69 7.57 -16.83 1.42
C LYS A 69 8.94 -17.45 1.72
N THR A 70 9.05 -18.20 2.81
CA THR A 70 10.33 -18.72 3.33
C THR A 70 11.11 -19.51 2.29
N GLU A 71 10.44 -20.39 1.54
CA GLU A 71 11.10 -21.20 0.51
C GLU A 71 11.62 -20.35 -0.65
N THR A 72 10.94 -19.22 -0.93
CA THR A 72 11.36 -18.28 -1.98
C THR A 72 12.63 -17.53 -1.57
N LEU A 73 12.66 -17.05 -0.33
CA LEU A 73 13.84 -16.37 0.21
C LEU A 73 15.00 -17.34 0.45
N GLY A 74 14.72 -18.55 0.94
CA GLY A 74 15.73 -19.60 1.13
C GLY A 74 16.56 -19.81 -0.12
N LYS A 75 15.91 -20.00 -1.26
CA LYS A 75 16.59 -20.16 -2.57
C LYS A 75 17.47 -18.98 -2.95
N LEU A 76 17.10 -17.76 -2.60
CA LEU A 76 17.92 -16.59 -2.85
C LEU A 76 19.13 -16.54 -1.91
N LEU A 77 18.93 -16.86 -0.63
CA LEU A 77 19.95 -16.78 0.42
C LEU A 77 20.93 -17.95 0.41
N GLU A 78 20.70 -19.02 -0.36
CA GLU A 78 21.69 -20.04 -0.70
C GLU A 78 22.87 -19.48 -1.51
N HIS A 79 22.73 -18.27 -2.05
CA HIS A 79 23.75 -17.58 -2.83
C HIS A 79 24.36 -16.41 -2.06
N PRO A 80 25.61 -15.97 -2.39
CA PRO A 80 26.30 -14.89 -1.70
C PRO A 80 25.73 -13.52 -2.12
N VAL A 81 24.47 -13.23 -1.75
CA VAL A 81 23.79 -11.96 -2.01
C VAL A 81 23.59 -11.17 -0.72
N ARG A 82 23.68 -9.85 -0.80
CA ARG A 82 23.22 -8.98 0.28
C ARG A 82 21.72 -8.77 0.10
N PHE A 83 20.96 -9.06 1.14
CA PHE A 83 19.51 -8.90 1.10
C PHE A 83 19.03 -7.95 2.21
N LEU A 84 18.23 -6.95 1.83
CA LEU A 84 17.50 -6.09 2.75
C LEU A 84 16.02 -6.44 2.73
N ALA A 85 15.48 -6.83 3.87
CA ALA A 85 14.06 -7.08 4.07
C ALA A 85 13.38 -5.84 4.66
N LEU A 86 12.45 -5.23 3.94
CA LEU A 86 11.59 -4.17 4.46
C LEU A 86 10.31 -4.81 5.04
N ASN A 87 9.97 -4.41 6.26
CA ASN A 87 8.78 -4.94 6.96
C ASN A 87 8.04 -3.82 7.72
N PRO A 88 7.59 -2.77 7.04
CA PRO A 88 6.90 -1.69 7.70
C PRO A 88 5.50 -2.15 8.14
N ARG A 89 5.02 -1.62 9.28
CA ARG A 89 3.67 -1.82 9.80
C ARG A 89 2.91 -0.50 9.89
N THR A 90 3.59 0.58 10.19
CA THR A 90 3.06 1.93 10.42
C THR A 90 3.63 2.93 9.41
N LEU A 91 3.07 4.13 9.35
CA LEU A 91 3.65 5.24 8.58
C LEU A 91 5.04 5.64 9.10
N ALA A 92 5.28 5.49 10.41
CA ALA A 92 6.58 5.74 11.01
C ALA A 92 7.64 4.73 10.56
N ASP A 93 7.26 3.45 10.44
CA ASP A 93 8.16 2.42 9.90
C ASP A 93 8.51 2.70 8.44
N ILE A 94 7.55 3.17 7.64
CA ILE A 94 7.79 3.56 6.24
C ILE A 94 8.81 4.70 6.16
N GLU A 95 8.74 5.68 7.05
CA GLU A 95 9.76 6.73 7.13
C GLU A 95 11.12 6.18 7.54
N SER A 96 11.17 5.19 8.43
CA SER A 96 12.39 4.49 8.81
C SER A 96 12.99 3.74 7.62
N ASP A 97 12.18 3.01 6.86
CA ASP A 97 12.61 2.31 5.64
C ASP A 97 13.19 3.28 4.61
N ILE A 98 12.56 4.46 4.43
CA ILE A 98 13.10 5.51 3.54
C ILE A 98 14.49 5.95 3.99
N ARG A 99 14.72 6.11 5.31
CA ARG A 99 16.05 6.49 5.85
C ARG A 99 17.07 5.38 5.66
N VAL A 100 16.70 4.13 5.93
CA VAL A 100 17.58 2.96 5.77
C VAL A 100 18.03 2.84 4.31
N VAL A 101 17.09 2.85 3.37
CA VAL A 101 17.40 2.79 1.94
C VAL A 101 18.25 3.97 1.50
N ALA A 102 17.96 5.18 1.99
CA ALA A 102 18.73 6.37 1.67
C ALA A 102 20.18 6.29 2.16
N GLY A 103 20.41 5.76 3.37
CA GLY A 103 21.76 5.51 3.90
C GLY A 103 22.57 4.58 3.00
N LEU A 104 21.95 3.49 2.54
CA LEU A 104 22.60 2.52 1.65
C LEU A 104 22.99 3.12 0.27
N VAL A 105 22.19 4.05 -0.25
CA VAL A 105 22.44 4.68 -1.57
C VAL A 105 23.09 6.07 -1.48
N GLY A 106 23.51 6.52 -0.30
CA GLY A 106 24.15 7.82 -0.09
C GLY A 106 23.21 9.01 -0.37
N ARG A 107 21.91 8.90 -0.01
CA ARG A 107 20.87 9.90 -0.32
C ARG A 107 20.16 10.45 0.93
N ASN A 108 20.86 10.59 2.07
CA ASN A 108 20.27 10.98 3.36
C ASN A 108 19.49 12.31 3.30
N SER A 109 20.05 13.33 2.66
CA SER A 109 19.37 14.64 2.50
C SER A 109 18.11 14.54 1.63
N ALA A 110 18.09 13.63 0.65
CA ALA A 110 16.87 13.34 -0.11
C ALA A 110 15.80 12.70 0.75
N ALA A 111 16.16 11.77 1.65
CA ALA A 111 15.21 11.15 2.59
C ALA A 111 14.51 12.21 3.45
N THR A 112 15.26 13.14 4.02
CA THR A 112 14.69 14.24 4.83
C THR A 112 13.65 15.04 4.03
N ARG A 113 13.96 15.40 2.78
CA ARG A 113 13.01 16.12 1.90
C ARG A 113 11.78 15.29 1.53
N VAL A 114 11.96 14.01 1.23
CA VAL A 114 10.85 13.11 0.87
C VAL A 114 9.90 12.94 2.04
N ILE A 115 10.42 12.67 3.23
CA ILE A 115 9.64 12.51 4.46
C ILE A 115 8.91 13.81 4.81
N ALA A 116 9.60 14.94 4.79
CA ALA A 116 8.97 16.24 5.05
C ALA A 116 7.83 16.54 4.07
N LYS A 117 8.00 16.21 2.78
CA LYS A 117 6.95 16.35 1.76
C LYS A 117 5.75 15.43 2.02
N MET A 118 5.97 14.20 2.48
CA MET A 118 4.89 13.27 2.87
C MET A 118 4.13 13.84 4.06
N ARG A 119 4.82 14.19 5.15
CA ARG A 119 4.23 14.75 6.36
C ARG A 119 3.43 16.02 6.08
N LYS A 120 3.96 16.93 5.25
CA LYS A 120 3.24 18.16 4.84
C LYS A 120 1.93 17.85 4.15
N LYS A 121 1.91 16.82 3.27
CA LYS A 121 0.68 16.40 2.57
C LYS A 121 -0.34 15.79 3.53
N PHE A 122 0.11 14.93 4.46
CA PHE A 122 -0.76 14.33 5.47
C PHE A 122 -1.33 15.39 6.42
N ALA A 123 -0.51 16.33 6.88
CA ALA A 123 -0.96 17.43 7.73
C ALA A 123 -2.01 18.31 7.03
N ALA A 124 -1.83 18.61 5.74
CA ALA A 124 -2.80 19.38 4.96
C ALA A 124 -4.15 18.63 4.83
N ILE A 125 -4.13 17.31 4.60
CA ILE A 125 -5.35 16.50 4.56
C ILE A 125 -6.02 16.45 5.93
N CYS A 126 -5.26 16.22 7.00
CA CYS A 126 -5.75 16.19 8.37
C CYS A 126 -6.45 17.51 8.73
N ALA A 127 -5.84 18.65 8.39
CA ALA A 127 -6.43 19.97 8.63
C ALA A 127 -7.80 20.15 7.93
N THR A 128 -7.97 19.62 6.72
CA THR A 128 -9.27 19.70 6.00
C THR A 128 -10.33 18.76 6.56
N SER A 129 -9.92 17.75 7.33
CA SER A 129 -10.81 16.74 7.93
C SER A 129 -11.13 17.03 9.40
N HIS A 130 -10.38 17.95 10.02
CA HIS A 130 -10.52 18.28 11.44
C HIS A 130 -11.94 18.76 11.78
N GLY A 131 -12.49 18.32 12.92
CA GLY A 131 -13.82 18.67 13.39
C GLY A 131 -14.98 18.08 12.60
N LYS A 132 -14.74 17.30 11.53
CA LYS A 132 -15.79 16.62 10.78
C LYS A 132 -16.18 15.30 11.46
N ARG A 133 -17.43 14.87 11.28
CA ARG A 133 -17.90 13.55 11.72
C ARG A 133 -17.03 12.46 11.10
N LYS A 134 -16.49 11.56 11.93
CA LYS A 134 -15.77 10.39 11.47
C LYS A 134 -16.74 9.39 10.83
N LEU A 135 -16.40 8.90 9.65
CA LEU A 135 -17.10 7.80 9.00
C LEU A 135 -16.38 6.50 9.29
N ARG A 136 -17.13 5.42 9.59
CA ARG A 136 -16.56 4.08 9.70
C ARG A 136 -16.21 3.57 8.31
N VAL A 137 -14.93 3.22 8.11
CA VAL A 137 -14.36 2.84 6.80
C VAL A 137 -13.78 1.45 6.88
N TYR A 138 -14.30 0.55 6.06
CA TYR A 138 -13.69 -0.74 5.80
C TYR A 138 -12.84 -0.66 4.54
N CYS A 139 -11.53 -0.95 4.65
CA CYS A 139 -10.65 -1.09 3.50
C CYS A 139 -10.26 -2.56 3.34
N GLU A 140 -10.55 -3.13 2.18
CA GLU A 140 -10.26 -4.53 1.84
C GLU A 140 -9.04 -4.63 0.92
N ALA A 141 -7.99 -5.34 1.38
CA ALA A 141 -6.78 -5.60 0.62
C ALA A 141 -6.85 -6.91 -0.18
N TRP A 142 -7.71 -7.87 0.22
CA TRP A 142 -7.88 -9.16 -0.45
C TRP A 142 -9.28 -9.74 -0.20
N PRO A 143 -9.96 -10.28 -1.23
CA PRO A 143 -11.38 -10.67 -1.10
C PRO A 143 -11.62 -12.12 -0.63
N ASN A 144 -10.66 -13.02 -0.78
CA ASN A 144 -10.86 -14.44 -0.42
C ASN A 144 -9.53 -15.16 -0.08
N PRO A 145 -9.27 -15.48 1.19
CA PRO A 145 -10.05 -15.04 2.35
C PRO A 145 -10.02 -13.52 2.48
N ARG A 146 -11.07 -12.90 3.06
CA ARG A 146 -11.08 -11.45 3.27
C ARG A 146 -9.94 -11.03 4.19
N ILE A 147 -9.16 -10.07 3.74
CA ILE A 147 -8.08 -9.46 4.52
C ILE A 147 -8.29 -7.94 4.47
N SER A 148 -8.44 -7.34 5.64
CA SER A 148 -8.49 -5.89 5.78
C SER A 148 -7.13 -5.26 5.44
N SER A 149 -7.14 -4.02 4.96
CA SER A 149 -5.91 -3.30 4.62
C SER A 149 -4.98 -3.12 5.83
N PRO A 150 -3.66 -3.02 5.60
CA PRO A 150 -2.67 -2.94 6.66
C PRO A 150 -2.82 -1.73 7.59
N LEU A 151 -2.11 -1.77 8.73
CA LEU A 151 -2.18 -0.73 9.76
C LEU A 151 -1.84 0.68 9.24
N TRP A 152 -0.87 0.83 8.34
CA TRP A 152 -0.58 2.14 7.74
C TRP A 152 -1.77 2.71 6.94
N VAL A 153 -2.66 1.84 6.41
CA VAL A 153 -3.89 2.29 5.74
C VAL A 153 -4.91 2.78 6.76
N SER A 154 -5.00 2.14 7.94
CA SER A 154 -5.85 2.65 9.01
C SER A 154 -5.38 4.03 9.48
N GLU A 155 -4.07 4.24 9.63
CA GLU A 155 -3.51 5.57 9.94
C GLU A 155 -3.83 6.60 8.84
N LEU A 156 -3.83 6.21 7.56
CA LEU A 156 -4.27 7.09 6.46
C LEU A 156 -5.76 7.42 6.54
N VAL A 157 -6.61 6.45 6.88
CA VAL A 157 -8.05 6.66 7.08
C VAL A 157 -8.29 7.67 8.22
N GLU A 158 -7.56 7.56 9.32
CA GLU A 158 -7.63 8.50 10.45
C GLU A 158 -7.18 9.91 10.06
N ILE A 159 -6.06 10.04 9.33
CA ILE A 159 -5.60 11.31 8.76
C ILE A 159 -6.67 11.95 7.88
N CYS A 160 -7.46 11.15 7.15
CA CYS A 160 -8.57 11.60 6.31
C CYS A 160 -9.87 11.85 7.11
N GLY A 161 -9.83 11.73 8.45
CA GLY A 161 -10.97 11.95 9.33
C GLY A 161 -11.98 10.81 9.29
N GLY A 162 -11.57 9.58 8.98
CA GLY A 162 -12.34 8.35 9.13
C GLY A 162 -12.01 7.61 10.41
N GLU A 163 -12.70 6.50 10.63
CA GLU A 163 -12.44 5.48 11.63
C GLU A 163 -12.31 4.14 10.91
N PHE A 164 -11.16 3.49 11.02
CA PHE A 164 -10.93 2.23 10.34
C PHE A 164 -11.61 1.08 11.09
N VAL A 165 -12.38 0.27 10.40
CA VAL A 165 -13.12 -0.87 10.97
C VAL A 165 -13.04 -2.10 10.03
N PRO A 166 -13.14 -3.36 10.54
CA PRO A 166 -12.98 -3.73 11.95
C PRO A 166 -11.53 -3.59 12.43
N SER A 167 -10.63 -4.50 12.15
CA SER A 167 -9.22 -4.47 12.57
C SER A 167 -8.29 -4.43 11.36
N PRO A 168 -7.25 -3.58 11.34
CA PRO A 168 -6.34 -3.49 10.21
C PRO A 168 -5.43 -4.72 10.11
N GLY A 169 -5.13 -5.15 8.88
CA GLY A 169 -4.22 -6.26 8.57
C GLY A 169 -4.74 -7.64 8.98
N ALA A 170 -5.97 -7.76 9.43
CA ALA A 170 -6.56 -8.98 9.91
C ALA A 170 -7.30 -9.75 8.80
N ARG A 171 -7.35 -11.08 8.93
CA ARG A 171 -8.37 -11.88 8.25
C ARG A 171 -9.70 -11.60 8.94
N VAL A 172 -10.73 -11.26 8.18
CA VAL A 172 -12.05 -10.90 8.68
C VAL A 172 -13.13 -11.72 7.98
N SER A 173 -14.17 -12.07 8.72
CA SER A 173 -15.38 -12.70 8.21
C SER A 173 -16.41 -11.65 7.73
N ASP A 174 -17.41 -12.10 6.97
CA ASP A 174 -18.54 -11.25 6.59
C ASP A 174 -19.32 -10.75 7.80
N ASP A 175 -19.42 -11.57 8.87
CA ASP A 175 -20.08 -11.19 10.11
C ASP A 175 -19.33 -10.10 10.87
N GLU A 176 -17.98 -10.18 10.95
CA GLU A 176 -17.18 -9.15 11.60
C GLU A 176 -17.27 -7.82 10.89
N VAL A 177 -17.28 -7.82 9.55
CA VAL A 177 -17.49 -6.59 8.76
C VAL A 177 -18.92 -6.06 8.97
N ALA A 178 -19.94 -6.94 8.96
CA ALA A 178 -21.32 -6.56 9.21
C ALA A 178 -21.50 -5.94 10.61
N LYS A 179 -20.92 -6.57 11.65
CA LYS A 179 -20.95 -6.04 13.03
C LYS A 179 -20.24 -4.69 13.17
N ALA A 180 -19.15 -4.48 12.42
CA ALA A 180 -18.42 -3.22 12.39
C ALA A 180 -19.21 -2.09 11.72
N ASN A 181 -20.26 -2.44 10.96
CA ASN A 181 -21.24 -1.52 10.36
C ASN A 181 -20.60 -0.36 9.60
N PRO A 182 -19.76 -0.61 8.57
CA PRO A 182 -19.06 0.44 7.83
C PRO A 182 -20.04 1.33 7.04
N GLU A 183 -19.69 2.61 6.96
CA GLU A 183 -20.40 3.62 6.17
C GLU A 183 -19.76 3.82 4.80
N VAL A 184 -18.51 3.38 4.66
CA VAL A 184 -17.74 3.40 3.41
C VAL A 184 -16.93 2.10 3.29
N ILE A 185 -16.95 1.51 2.11
CA ILE A 185 -16.11 0.34 1.76
C ILE A 185 -15.15 0.76 0.67
N ILE A 186 -13.85 0.49 0.87
CA ILE A 186 -12.78 0.73 -0.10
C ILE A 186 -12.21 -0.61 -0.52
N LEU A 187 -12.23 -0.89 -1.81
CA LEU A 187 -11.63 -2.08 -2.40
C LEU A 187 -10.28 -1.71 -3.01
N ALA A 188 -9.19 -2.17 -2.39
CA ALA A 188 -7.83 -2.00 -2.87
C ALA A 188 -7.16 -3.38 -2.97
N TRP A 189 -7.73 -4.27 -3.80
CA TRP A 189 -7.28 -5.65 -3.87
C TRP A 189 -5.90 -5.76 -4.48
N ALA A 190 -4.98 -6.38 -3.75
CA ALA A 190 -3.59 -6.54 -4.16
C ALA A 190 -3.45 -7.15 -5.55
N ALA A 191 -2.54 -6.58 -6.35
CA ALA A 191 -2.24 -7.00 -7.71
C ALA A 191 -3.41 -6.88 -8.72
N THR A 192 -4.45 -6.14 -8.40
CA THR A 192 -5.58 -5.90 -9.33
C THR A 192 -5.61 -4.51 -9.94
N GLY A 193 -4.87 -3.55 -9.39
CA GLY A 193 -4.95 -2.14 -9.77
C GLY A 193 -6.35 -1.60 -9.48
N ASP A 194 -7.05 -1.16 -10.51
CA ASP A 194 -8.43 -0.64 -10.45
C ASP A 194 -9.50 -1.68 -10.87
N ARG A 195 -9.13 -2.96 -11.01
CA ARG A 195 -10.03 -4.02 -11.49
C ARG A 195 -10.81 -4.72 -10.38
N ALA A 196 -10.75 -4.24 -9.15
CA ALA A 196 -11.64 -4.71 -8.09
C ALA A 196 -13.11 -4.49 -8.49
N LYS A 197 -13.98 -5.41 -8.08
CA LYS A 197 -15.39 -5.43 -8.51
C LYS A 197 -16.31 -5.06 -7.35
N PRO A 198 -16.85 -3.84 -7.28
CA PRO A 198 -17.80 -3.41 -6.25
C PRO A 198 -19.02 -4.34 -6.15
N GLU A 199 -19.44 -4.94 -7.28
CA GLU A 199 -20.58 -5.86 -7.34
C GLU A 199 -20.43 -7.05 -6.39
N LYS A 200 -19.20 -7.47 -6.12
CA LYS A 200 -18.93 -8.53 -5.15
C LYS A 200 -19.28 -8.14 -3.71
N SER A 201 -19.16 -6.86 -3.35
CA SER A 201 -19.56 -6.37 -2.03
C SER A 201 -21.08 -6.24 -1.93
N TYR A 202 -21.74 -5.81 -3.01
CA TYR A 202 -23.20 -5.76 -3.07
C TYR A 202 -23.87 -7.14 -3.08
N ALA A 203 -23.16 -8.19 -3.49
CA ALA A 203 -23.66 -9.56 -3.51
C ALA A 203 -23.51 -10.31 -2.19
N VAL A 204 -22.88 -9.70 -1.16
CA VAL A 204 -22.76 -10.31 0.17
C VAL A 204 -24.07 -10.12 0.93
N GLU A 205 -24.82 -11.19 1.10
CA GLU A 205 -26.15 -11.18 1.75
C GLU A 205 -26.13 -10.50 3.13
N LYS A 206 -25.14 -10.85 3.97
CA LYS A 206 -24.98 -10.29 5.32
C LYS A 206 -24.67 -8.78 5.35
N TRP A 207 -24.40 -8.17 4.21
CA TRP A 207 -24.09 -6.74 4.10
C TRP A 207 -25.24 -5.89 3.56
N SER A 208 -26.39 -6.51 3.23
CA SER A 208 -27.55 -5.83 2.61
C SER A 208 -27.96 -4.56 3.34
N ASP A 209 -27.93 -4.56 4.67
CA ASP A 209 -28.36 -3.46 5.52
C ASP A 209 -27.24 -2.49 5.93
N LEU A 210 -26.01 -2.73 5.49
CA LEU A 210 -24.89 -1.84 5.79
C LEU A 210 -25.10 -0.45 5.18
N PRO A 211 -24.83 0.62 5.93
CA PRO A 211 -24.91 1.98 5.40
C PRO A 211 -24.08 2.19 4.13
N ALA A 212 -22.91 1.53 4.02
CA ALA A 212 -22.08 1.57 2.83
C ALA A 212 -22.80 1.01 1.60
N ILE A 213 -23.58 -0.06 1.75
CA ILE A 213 -24.32 -0.72 0.68
C ILE A 213 -25.55 0.10 0.30
N LEU A 214 -26.37 0.47 1.30
CA LEU A 214 -27.60 1.26 1.11
C LEU A 214 -27.33 2.62 0.44
N ASN A 215 -26.21 3.25 0.78
CA ASN A 215 -25.83 4.55 0.21
C ASN A 215 -24.93 4.44 -1.03
N ARG A 216 -24.63 3.24 -1.49
CA ARG A 216 -23.69 2.98 -2.61
C ARG A 216 -22.31 3.60 -2.39
N HIS A 217 -21.81 3.54 -1.16
CA HIS A 217 -20.49 4.01 -0.76
C HIS A 217 -19.44 2.88 -0.82
N VAL A 218 -19.40 2.17 -1.93
CA VAL A 218 -18.38 1.17 -2.25
C VAL A 218 -17.52 1.71 -3.38
N PHE A 219 -16.22 1.91 -3.11
CA PHE A 219 -15.28 2.54 -4.04
C PHE A 219 -14.09 1.64 -4.32
N VAL A 220 -13.55 1.74 -5.51
CA VAL A 220 -12.27 1.11 -5.88
C VAL A 220 -11.18 2.16 -5.80
N VAL A 221 -10.13 1.85 -5.07
CA VAL A 221 -8.87 2.61 -5.08
C VAL A 221 -7.78 1.68 -5.60
N ARG A 222 -6.97 2.18 -6.52
CA ARG A 222 -5.85 1.40 -7.07
C ARG A 222 -4.96 0.90 -5.95
N ASP A 223 -4.68 -0.41 -5.96
CA ASP A 223 -4.01 -1.07 -4.84
C ASP A 223 -2.60 -0.51 -4.56
N GLU A 224 -1.87 -0.10 -5.58
CA GLU A 224 -0.54 0.49 -5.37
C GLU A 224 -0.58 1.81 -4.57
N LEU A 225 -1.73 2.49 -4.51
CA LEU A 225 -1.89 3.74 -3.75
C LEU A 225 -2.09 3.49 -2.24
N LEU A 226 -2.53 2.30 -1.84
CA LEU A 226 -2.78 1.95 -0.44
C LEU A 226 -1.88 0.80 0.05
N ASN A 227 -1.58 -0.18 -0.83
CA ASN A 227 -0.84 -1.39 -0.44
C ASN A 227 0.66 -1.29 -0.72
N THR A 228 1.16 -0.15 -1.23
CA THR A 228 2.61 0.08 -1.38
C THR A 228 3.11 1.00 -0.28
N PRO A 229 3.74 0.48 0.79
CA PRO A 229 4.24 1.28 1.91
C PRO A 229 5.47 2.11 1.50
N ALA A 230 5.22 3.27 0.87
CA ALA A 230 6.22 4.13 0.26
C ALA A 230 5.65 5.56 0.08
N PRO A 231 6.43 6.55 -0.41
CA PRO A 231 5.96 7.92 -0.62
C PRO A 231 4.70 8.07 -1.48
N ILE A 232 4.35 7.07 -2.29
CA ILE A 232 3.12 7.03 -3.09
C ILE A 232 1.85 7.07 -2.23
N LEU A 233 1.90 6.63 -0.97
CA LEU A 233 0.77 6.69 -0.03
C LEU A 233 0.19 8.10 0.14
N ALA A 234 0.98 9.15 -0.11
CA ALA A 234 0.47 10.51 -0.10
C ALA A 234 -0.54 10.80 -1.24
N ARG A 235 -0.54 9.99 -2.31
CA ARG A 235 -1.58 10.02 -3.35
C ARG A 235 -2.81 9.24 -2.87
N GLY A 236 -2.60 8.07 -2.25
CA GLY A 236 -3.67 7.26 -1.66
C GLY A 236 -4.46 8.03 -0.61
N ALA A 237 -3.78 8.74 0.31
CA ALA A 237 -4.43 9.59 1.30
C ALA A 237 -5.31 10.69 0.65
N ARG A 238 -4.86 11.27 -0.48
CA ARG A 238 -5.67 12.26 -1.21
C ARG A 238 -6.94 11.65 -1.79
N GLU A 239 -6.87 10.45 -2.37
CA GLU A 239 -8.04 9.73 -2.89
C GLU A 239 -9.01 9.37 -1.76
N LEU A 240 -8.51 8.84 -0.65
CA LEU A 240 -9.33 8.56 0.54
C LEU A 240 -10.03 9.83 1.04
N ALA A 241 -9.30 10.94 1.19
CA ALA A 241 -9.87 12.20 1.65
C ALA A 241 -10.99 12.72 0.72
N LYS A 242 -10.81 12.58 -0.61
CA LYS A 242 -11.82 12.94 -1.61
C LYS A 242 -13.07 12.08 -1.46
N ILE A 243 -12.90 10.75 -1.34
CA ILE A 243 -14.02 9.82 -1.15
C ILE A 243 -14.80 10.15 0.13
N LEU A 244 -14.08 10.32 1.26
CA LEU A 244 -14.74 10.61 2.53
C LEU A 244 -15.46 11.98 2.54
N LEU A 245 -14.93 12.97 1.83
CA LEU A 245 -15.60 14.26 1.66
C LEU A 245 -16.91 14.11 0.86
N GLU A 246 -16.87 13.36 -0.23
CA GLU A 246 -18.03 13.07 -1.07
C GLU A 246 -19.12 12.32 -0.29
N CYS A 247 -18.75 11.27 0.47
CA CYS A 247 -19.69 10.52 1.30
C CYS A 247 -20.36 11.42 2.35
N ARG A 248 -19.59 12.29 3.03
CA ARG A 248 -20.17 13.25 3.99
C ARG A 248 -21.15 14.23 3.35
N SER A 249 -20.85 14.69 2.14
CA SER A 249 -21.74 15.61 1.42
C SER A 249 -23.06 14.94 1.03
N ARG A 250 -23.00 13.70 0.55
CA ARG A 250 -24.19 12.92 0.18
C ARG A 250 -25.09 12.62 1.40
N LEU A 251 -24.49 12.32 2.55
CA LEU A 251 -25.25 12.07 3.80
C LEU A 251 -25.96 13.33 4.31
N ARG A 252 -25.32 14.52 4.19
CA ARG A 252 -25.95 15.80 4.60
C ARG A 252 -27.13 16.19 3.73
N ASN A 253 -27.12 15.82 2.46
CA ASN A 253 -28.21 16.16 1.53
C ASN A 253 -29.43 15.23 1.65
N ARG A 254 -29.34 14.19 2.49
CA ARG A 254 -30.44 13.23 2.73
C ARG A 254 -31.07 13.37 4.11
N SER A 255 -30.46 14.13 5.01
CA SER A 255 -30.96 14.52 6.33
C SER A 255 -31.65 15.90 6.24
#